data_0cc805d68e124d886c1f35cdb0c8ebde
#
_entry.id   0cc805d68e124d886c1f35cdb0c8ebde
#
_cell.length_a   1.000
_cell.length_b   1.000
_cell.length_c   1.000
_cell.angle_alpha   90.00
_cell.angle_beta   90.00
_cell.angle_gamma   90.00
#
_symmetry.space_group_name_H-M   'P 1'
#
loop_
_entity.id
_entity.type
_entity.pdbx_description
1 polymer ?
#
loop_
_entity_poly.entity_id
_entity_poly.type
_entity_poly.pdbx_seq_one_letter_code
_entity_poly.pdbx_strand_id
1 'polypeptide(L)'
;MRLHFLLLTALASLVLALPVFTPRAHAAERDDSASENLGIRLSLQCYTYRAVTFFETVDKARSLGIKYLEVYPGQKLKPDSADKTGFPMSDAMADAMLKKLADSGGMKLVAYGVAGVPTDEPGARKMFEWAKKMGIGVLVTETKPNAVHDKLCDEFNIRMALHNHPQSWPPDEVLKACEGHSKLIGSCSDTGHWMRRDLKPVEQFKKLEGRVEHSHFKDLNEFGNGHDVPWGTGKGDAKGMLAELVRQHYKGFLSIEYEYGNVAELDENLPKCVAFFDATLKELAGVTK
;
A
#
# COMPACT_ATOMS: atom_id res chain seq x y z
N MET A 1 -61.43 -18.70 -65.94
CA MET A 1 -60.94 -17.93 -64.81
C MET A 1 -59.97 -18.79 -64.01
N ARG A 2 -58.65 -18.55 -64.18
CA ARG A 2 -57.61 -19.28 -63.40
C ARG A 2 -56.97 -18.25 -62.48
N LEU A 3 -57.12 -18.51 -61.15
CA LEU A 3 -56.52 -17.69 -60.07
C LEU A 3 -55.10 -18.19 -59.86
N HIS A 4 -54.11 -17.32 -60.02
CA HIS A 4 -52.72 -17.60 -59.66
C HIS A 4 -52.45 -17.06 -58.25
N PHE A 5 -52.09 -17.97 -57.33
CA PHE A 5 -51.60 -17.60 -56.00
C PHE A 5 -50.07 -17.43 -56.09
N LEU A 6 -49.61 -16.19 -55.79
CA LEU A 6 -48.21 -15.92 -55.58
C LEU A 6 -47.85 -16.16 -54.08
N LEU A 7 -46.97 -17.13 -53.85
CA LEU A 7 -46.34 -17.31 -52.54
C LEU A 7 -45.11 -16.37 -52.46
N LEU A 8 -45.16 -15.40 -51.55
CA LEU A 8 -43.99 -14.64 -51.15
C LEU A 8 -43.28 -15.40 -50.00
N THR A 9 -42.09 -15.93 -50.25
CA THR A 9 -41.19 -16.44 -49.24
C THR A 9 -40.33 -15.32 -48.70
N ALA A 10 -40.55 -14.93 -47.42
CA ALA A 10 -39.70 -13.98 -46.71
C ALA A 10 -38.48 -14.73 -46.16
N LEU A 11 -37.28 -14.44 -46.68
CA LEU A 11 -36.01 -14.87 -46.07
C LEU A 11 -35.71 -13.96 -44.90
N ALA A 12 -35.81 -14.49 -43.69
CA ALA A 12 -35.32 -13.83 -42.48
C ALA A 12 -33.80 -14.08 -42.34
N SER A 13 -32.99 -13.06 -42.61
CA SER A 13 -31.54 -13.10 -42.38
C SER A 13 -31.24 -12.96 -40.88
N LEU A 14 -30.84 -14.08 -40.25
CA LEU A 14 -30.37 -14.07 -38.87
C LEU A 14 -28.92 -13.53 -38.82
N VAL A 15 -28.75 -12.28 -38.42
CA VAL A 15 -27.42 -11.68 -38.15
C VAL A 15 -26.95 -12.17 -36.80
N LEU A 16 -26.06 -13.16 -36.76
CA LEU A 16 -25.33 -13.52 -35.56
C LEU A 16 -24.33 -12.40 -35.22
N ALA A 17 -24.63 -11.63 -34.21
CA ALA A 17 -23.67 -10.70 -33.62
C ALA A 17 -22.64 -11.51 -32.82
N LEU A 18 -21.45 -11.70 -33.37
CA LEU A 18 -20.30 -12.21 -32.62
C LEU A 18 -19.89 -11.18 -31.58
N PRO A 19 -19.62 -11.60 -30.32
CA PRO A 19 -19.08 -10.68 -29.32
C PRO A 19 -17.73 -10.16 -29.79
N VAL A 20 -17.64 -8.86 -30.00
CA VAL A 20 -16.36 -8.19 -30.25
C VAL A 20 -15.57 -8.22 -28.94
N PHE A 21 -14.65 -9.18 -28.84
CA PHE A 21 -13.63 -9.17 -27.80
C PHE A 21 -12.71 -7.97 -28.08
N THR A 22 -12.99 -6.83 -27.47
CA THR A 22 -12.01 -5.76 -27.39
C THR A 22 -10.88 -6.25 -26.49
N PRO A 23 -9.64 -6.38 -26.99
CA PRO A 23 -8.51 -6.70 -26.12
C PRO A 23 -8.41 -5.58 -25.08
N ARG A 24 -8.58 -5.92 -23.81
CA ARG A 24 -8.35 -5.01 -22.69
C ARG A 24 -6.88 -4.60 -22.80
N ALA A 25 -6.63 -3.33 -23.11
CA ALA A 25 -5.27 -2.82 -23.17
C ALA A 25 -4.57 -3.21 -21.87
N HIS A 26 -3.59 -4.09 -21.96
CA HIS A 26 -2.67 -4.33 -20.85
C HIS A 26 -1.98 -2.99 -20.63
N ALA A 27 -2.16 -2.38 -19.47
CA ALA A 27 -1.28 -1.30 -19.06
C ALA A 27 0.15 -1.80 -19.23
N ALA A 28 1.01 -0.99 -19.87
CA ALA A 28 2.41 -1.35 -20.04
C ALA A 28 2.95 -1.73 -18.66
N GLU A 29 3.64 -2.87 -18.57
CA GLU A 29 4.19 -3.35 -17.30
C GLU A 29 5.13 -2.26 -16.78
N ARG A 30 4.92 -1.84 -15.51
CA ARG A 30 5.74 -0.82 -14.87
C ARG A 30 7.18 -1.32 -14.76
N ASP A 31 8.15 -0.52 -15.19
CA ASP A 31 9.58 -0.80 -15.00
C ASP A 31 9.97 -0.45 -13.56
N ASP A 32 10.00 -1.45 -12.69
CA ASP A 32 10.42 -1.36 -11.30
C ASP A 32 11.86 -1.83 -11.04
N SER A 33 12.67 -2.01 -12.11
CA SER A 33 14.04 -2.53 -12.01
C SER A 33 14.95 -1.69 -11.10
N ALA A 34 14.88 -0.36 -11.16
CA ALA A 34 15.65 0.52 -10.29
C ALA A 34 15.24 0.36 -8.82
N SER A 35 13.93 0.31 -8.57
CA SER A 35 13.33 0.10 -7.25
C SER A 35 13.76 -1.25 -6.66
N GLU A 36 13.68 -2.33 -7.42
CA GLU A 36 14.11 -3.65 -6.98
C GLU A 36 15.62 -3.71 -6.71
N ASN A 37 16.46 -3.11 -7.57
CA ASN A 37 17.90 -3.05 -7.38
C ASN A 37 18.31 -2.28 -6.12
N LEU A 38 17.64 -1.16 -5.84
CA LEU A 38 17.84 -0.39 -4.62
C LEU A 38 17.20 -1.08 -3.39
N GLY A 39 16.25 -2.00 -3.60
CA GLY A 39 15.50 -2.68 -2.54
C GLY A 39 14.45 -1.80 -1.86
N ILE A 40 14.09 -0.67 -2.46
CA ILE A 40 13.03 0.24 -2.01
C ILE A 40 11.82 0.01 -2.90
N ARG A 41 10.78 -0.63 -2.38
CA ARG A 41 9.63 -1.06 -3.18
C ARG A 41 8.41 -0.18 -2.92
N LEU A 42 7.64 0.07 -3.97
CA LEU A 42 6.39 0.82 -3.86
C LEU A 42 5.25 -0.11 -3.48
N SER A 43 4.52 0.25 -2.44
CA SER A 43 3.25 -0.35 -2.06
C SER A 43 2.13 0.70 -2.03
N LEU A 44 0.89 0.25 -1.95
CA LEU A 44 -0.28 1.11 -1.75
C LEU A 44 -0.91 0.78 -0.41
N GLN A 45 -1.03 1.78 0.47
CA GLN A 45 -1.88 1.70 1.65
C GLN A 45 -3.36 1.75 1.19
N CYS A 46 -4.10 0.68 1.45
CA CYS A 46 -5.50 0.55 0.99
C CYS A 46 -6.42 1.65 1.55
N TYR A 47 -6.03 2.33 2.63
CA TYR A 47 -6.78 3.46 3.18
C TYR A 47 -6.88 4.64 2.20
N THR A 48 -5.93 4.79 1.29
CA THR A 48 -6.03 5.73 0.15
C THR A 48 -7.35 5.58 -0.58
N TYR A 49 -7.76 4.35 -0.83
CA TYR A 49 -9.04 4.03 -1.48
C TYR A 49 -10.12 3.56 -0.49
N ARG A 50 -10.17 4.16 0.72
CA ARG A 50 -11.14 3.81 1.78
C ARG A 50 -12.62 3.94 1.38
N ALA A 51 -12.90 4.72 0.33
CA ALA A 51 -14.26 4.90 -0.18
C ALA A 51 -14.76 3.74 -1.07
N VAL A 52 -13.87 2.81 -1.46
CA VAL A 52 -14.20 1.62 -2.23
C VAL A 52 -13.80 0.35 -1.48
N THR A 53 -14.18 -0.81 -1.99
CA THR A 53 -13.88 -2.10 -1.36
C THR A 53 -12.42 -2.51 -1.56
N PHE A 54 -11.94 -3.46 -0.74
CA PHE A 54 -10.60 -4.03 -0.90
C PHE A 54 -10.41 -4.64 -2.30
N PHE A 55 -11.42 -5.35 -2.84
CA PHE A 55 -11.31 -5.94 -4.18
C PHE A 55 -11.16 -4.87 -5.27
N GLU A 56 -11.91 -3.77 -5.17
CA GLU A 56 -11.76 -2.64 -6.10
C GLU A 56 -10.41 -1.94 -5.92
N THR A 57 -9.92 -1.82 -4.68
CA THR A 57 -8.58 -1.27 -4.40
C THR A 57 -7.48 -2.13 -5.05
N VAL A 58 -7.58 -3.46 -5.00
CA VAL A 58 -6.66 -4.37 -5.70
C VAL A 58 -6.67 -4.10 -7.21
N ASP A 59 -7.84 -3.92 -7.82
CA ASP A 59 -7.95 -3.63 -9.26
C ASP A 59 -7.32 -2.28 -9.62
N LYS A 60 -7.51 -1.25 -8.77
CA LYS A 60 -6.90 0.08 -8.93
C LYS A 60 -5.38 0.01 -8.78
N ALA A 61 -4.86 -0.65 -7.77
CA ALA A 61 -3.42 -0.84 -7.58
C ALA A 61 -2.77 -1.57 -8.76
N ARG A 62 -3.44 -2.61 -9.27
CA ARG A 62 -3.01 -3.33 -10.47
C ARG A 62 -2.95 -2.41 -11.71
N SER A 63 -3.94 -1.53 -11.89
CA SER A 63 -3.95 -0.58 -13.02
C SER A 63 -2.79 0.43 -12.97
N LEU A 64 -2.25 0.69 -11.76
CA LEU A 64 -1.07 1.52 -11.53
C LEU A 64 0.26 0.74 -11.66
N GLY A 65 0.21 -0.56 -11.92
CA GLY A 65 1.41 -1.43 -11.92
C GLY A 65 2.00 -1.67 -10.53
N ILE A 66 1.26 -1.37 -9.46
CA ILE A 66 1.68 -1.64 -8.08
C ILE A 66 1.43 -3.10 -7.75
N LYS A 67 2.46 -3.80 -7.27
CA LYS A 67 2.43 -5.24 -6.96
C LYS A 67 2.20 -5.54 -5.47
N TYR A 68 2.34 -4.54 -4.60
CA TYR A 68 2.38 -4.68 -3.15
C TYR A 68 1.31 -3.81 -2.49
N LEU A 69 0.64 -4.35 -1.48
CA LEU A 69 -0.44 -3.67 -0.76
C LEU A 69 -0.20 -3.72 0.74
N GLU A 70 -0.55 -2.64 1.39
CA GLU A 70 -0.76 -2.58 2.82
C GLU A 70 -2.27 -2.54 3.09
N VAL A 71 -2.79 -3.51 3.85
CA VAL A 71 -4.20 -3.58 4.20
C VAL A 71 -4.45 -2.99 5.58
N TYR A 72 -5.57 -2.29 5.76
CA TYR A 72 -5.98 -1.73 7.04
C TYR A 72 -7.25 -2.41 7.59
N PRO A 73 -7.50 -2.38 8.93
CA PRO A 73 -8.70 -2.97 9.51
C PRO A 73 -9.96 -2.15 9.19
N GLY A 74 -11.01 -2.82 8.73
CA GLY A 74 -12.33 -2.23 8.58
C GLY A 74 -12.74 -1.86 7.16
N GLN A 75 -11.92 -2.03 6.14
CA GLN A 75 -12.32 -1.83 4.76
C GLN A 75 -13.31 -2.92 4.34
N LYS A 76 -14.41 -2.54 3.68
CA LYS A 76 -15.35 -3.50 3.10
C LYS A 76 -14.63 -4.42 2.11
N LEU A 77 -14.84 -5.73 2.21
CA LEU A 77 -14.09 -6.71 1.43
C LEU A 77 -14.43 -6.65 -0.07
N LYS A 78 -15.72 -6.69 -0.39
CA LYS A 78 -16.27 -6.63 -1.77
C LYS A 78 -17.66 -6.02 -1.78
N PRO A 79 -18.21 -5.56 -2.92
CA PRO A 79 -19.47 -4.81 -2.98
C PRO A 79 -20.64 -5.52 -2.30
N ASP A 80 -20.79 -6.83 -2.48
CA ASP A 80 -21.93 -7.61 -2.03
C ASP A 80 -21.70 -8.36 -0.69
N SER A 81 -20.68 -7.95 0.09
CA SER A 81 -20.38 -8.55 1.40
C SER A 81 -20.46 -7.54 2.53
N ALA A 82 -20.88 -7.99 3.70
CA ALA A 82 -20.76 -7.25 4.95
C ALA A 82 -19.36 -7.41 5.59
N ASP A 83 -18.55 -8.34 5.07
CA ASP A 83 -17.22 -8.65 5.58
C ASP A 83 -16.28 -7.44 5.43
N LYS A 84 -15.38 -7.31 6.40
CA LYS A 84 -14.37 -6.25 6.45
C LYS A 84 -12.99 -6.85 6.64
N THR A 85 -11.99 -6.25 6.00
CA THR A 85 -10.58 -6.59 6.23
C THR A 85 -10.17 -6.39 7.68
N GLY A 86 -9.19 -7.16 8.15
CA GLY A 86 -8.59 -6.98 9.47
C GLY A 86 -8.44 -8.28 10.25
N PHE A 87 -7.68 -8.19 11.33
CA PHE A 87 -7.50 -9.28 12.30
C PHE A 87 -8.44 -9.06 13.51
N PRO A 88 -9.11 -10.11 14.02
CA PRO A 88 -9.20 -11.47 13.44
C PRO A 88 -10.13 -11.53 12.21
N MET A 89 -9.91 -12.52 11.33
CA MET A 89 -10.82 -12.83 10.22
C MET A 89 -10.98 -14.35 10.07
N SER A 90 -12.05 -14.77 9.38
CA SER A 90 -12.26 -16.18 9.08
C SER A 90 -11.29 -16.67 7.98
N ASP A 91 -11.01 -17.98 7.96
CA ASP A 91 -10.20 -18.58 6.90
C ASP A 91 -10.80 -18.33 5.50
N ALA A 92 -12.11 -18.42 5.37
CA ALA A 92 -12.80 -18.15 4.10
C ALA A 92 -12.56 -16.72 3.59
N MET A 93 -12.51 -15.72 4.48
CA MET A 93 -12.17 -14.34 4.10
C MET A 93 -10.70 -14.21 3.71
N ALA A 94 -9.80 -14.82 4.49
CA ALA A 94 -8.37 -14.82 4.19
C ALA A 94 -8.11 -15.46 2.81
N ASP A 95 -8.72 -16.62 2.53
CA ASP A 95 -8.60 -17.32 1.25
C ASP A 95 -9.18 -16.50 0.09
N ALA A 96 -10.31 -15.81 0.29
CA ALA A 96 -10.90 -14.92 -0.71
C ALA A 96 -9.97 -13.74 -1.05
N MET A 97 -9.33 -13.13 -0.04
CA MET A 97 -8.34 -12.07 -0.25
C MET A 97 -7.11 -12.57 -1.02
N LEU A 98 -6.53 -13.69 -0.58
CA LEU A 98 -5.36 -14.29 -1.22
C LEU A 98 -5.66 -14.72 -2.66
N LYS A 99 -6.86 -15.29 -2.90
CA LYS A 99 -7.30 -15.62 -4.27
C LYS A 99 -7.43 -14.37 -5.14
N LYS A 100 -8.06 -13.30 -4.65
CA LYS A 100 -8.17 -12.03 -5.40
C LYS A 100 -6.80 -11.49 -5.79
N LEU A 101 -5.83 -11.52 -4.89
CA LEU A 101 -4.46 -11.07 -5.13
C LEU A 101 -3.76 -11.95 -6.19
N ALA A 102 -3.91 -13.28 -6.09
CA ALA A 102 -3.35 -14.22 -7.06
C ALA A 102 -3.94 -14.00 -8.46
N ASP A 103 -5.28 -13.91 -8.58
CA ASP A 103 -5.99 -13.67 -9.84
C ASP A 103 -5.66 -12.27 -10.43
N SER A 104 -5.17 -11.35 -9.62
CA SER A 104 -4.80 -9.99 -10.03
C SER A 104 -3.32 -9.85 -10.44
N GLY A 105 -2.68 -10.96 -10.84
CA GLY A 105 -1.29 -10.98 -11.31
C GLY A 105 -0.28 -11.32 -10.21
N GLY A 106 -0.71 -12.01 -9.16
CA GLY A 106 0.17 -12.43 -8.07
C GLY A 106 0.57 -11.29 -7.13
N MET A 107 -0.30 -10.29 -6.97
CA MET A 107 -0.09 -9.21 -6.01
C MET A 107 0.06 -9.75 -4.59
N LYS A 108 0.75 -9.01 -3.72
CA LYS A 108 1.07 -9.46 -2.37
C LYS A 108 0.68 -8.43 -1.32
N LEU A 109 0.19 -8.91 -0.17
CA LEU A 109 0.17 -8.11 1.04
C LEU A 109 1.59 -8.05 1.60
N VAL A 110 2.00 -6.88 2.06
CA VAL A 110 3.34 -6.68 2.65
C VAL A 110 3.27 -6.07 4.05
N ALA A 111 2.20 -5.31 4.33
CA ALA A 111 1.98 -4.69 5.62
C ALA A 111 0.50 -4.72 6.02
N TYR A 112 0.24 -4.58 7.32
CA TYR A 112 -1.08 -4.46 7.92
C TYR A 112 -1.07 -3.39 8.99
N GLY A 113 -1.94 -2.42 8.84
CA GLY A 113 -2.12 -1.34 9.83
C GLY A 113 -2.84 -0.11 9.27
N VAL A 114 -3.08 0.88 10.10
CA VAL A 114 -2.66 1.00 11.51
C VAL A 114 -3.61 0.18 12.38
N ALA A 115 -3.07 -0.71 13.20
CA ALA A 115 -3.86 -1.61 14.03
C ALA A 115 -3.20 -1.83 15.41
N GLY A 116 -4.01 -2.07 16.45
CA GLY A 116 -3.48 -2.49 17.75
C GLY A 116 -2.88 -3.89 17.68
N VAL A 117 -1.65 -4.06 18.13
CA VAL A 117 -1.02 -5.37 18.34
C VAL A 117 -1.25 -5.79 19.79
N PRO A 118 -1.85 -6.97 20.09
CA PRO A 118 -2.04 -7.42 21.46
C PRO A 118 -0.72 -7.48 22.24
N THR A 119 -0.78 -7.12 23.53
CA THR A 119 0.42 -7.06 24.41
C THR A 119 0.67 -8.35 25.18
N ASP A 120 -0.32 -9.23 25.25
CA ASP A 120 -0.21 -10.58 25.80
C ASP A 120 0.25 -11.58 24.73
N GLU A 121 1.01 -12.60 25.14
CA GLU A 121 1.58 -13.56 24.18
C GLU A 121 0.52 -14.36 23.40
N PRO A 122 -0.57 -14.88 23.99
CA PRO A 122 -1.57 -15.62 23.24
C PRO A 122 -2.27 -14.80 22.16
N GLY A 123 -2.61 -13.55 22.46
CA GLY A 123 -3.24 -12.63 21.51
C GLY A 123 -2.30 -12.21 20.41
N ALA A 124 -1.09 -11.78 20.76
CA ALA A 124 -0.07 -11.36 19.82
C ALA A 124 0.33 -12.51 18.88
N ARG A 125 0.57 -13.71 19.41
CA ARG A 125 0.93 -14.89 18.61
C ARG A 125 -0.09 -15.20 17.52
N LYS A 126 -1.39 -15.17 17.84
CA LYS A 126 -2.46 -15.36 16.84
C LYS A 126 -2.39 -14.34 15.73
N MET A 127 -2.07 -13.07 16.05
CA MET A 127 -1.93 -12.02 15.05
C MET A 127 -0.70 -12.24 14.17
N PHE A 128 0.44 -12.65 14.75
CA PHE A 128 1.66 -12.95 14.00
C PHE A 128 1.49 -14.19 13.10
N GLU A 129 0.83 -15.23 13.58
CA GLU A 129 0.48 -16.44 12.79
C GLU A 129 -0.43 -16.06 11.59
N TRP A 130 -1.45 -15.25 11.84
CA TRP A 130 -2.31 -14.72 10.79
C TRP A 130 -1.53 -13.87 9.79
N ALA A 131 -0.70 -12.95 10.26
CA ALA A 131 0.14 -12.11 9.41
C ALA A 131 1.06 -12.97 8.52
N LYS A 132 1.68 -14.01 9.09
CA LYS A 132 2.49 -14.97 8.34
C LYS A 132 1.68 -15.69 7.26
N LYS A 133 0.48 -16.19 7.59
CA LYS A 133 -0.45 -16.82 6.63
C LYS A 133 -0.80 -15.88 5.48
N MET A 134 -1.03 -14.61 5.78
CA MET A 134 -1.39 -13.58 4.79
C MET A 134 -0.19 -13.05 3.98
N GLY A 135 1.05 -13.43 4.30
CA GLY A 135 2.26 -12.94 3.65
C GLY A 135 2.70 -11.54 4.13
N ILE A 136 2.13 -11.06 5.23
CA ILE A 136 2.41 -9.75 5.82
C ILE A 136 3.74 -9.81 6.56
N GLY A 137 4.67 -8.93 6.18
CA GLY A 137 6.00 -8.82 6.79
C GLY A 137 6.15 -7.65 7.76
N VAL A 138 5.15 -6.75 7.82
CA VAL A 138 5.18 -5.57 8.69
C VAL A 138 3.82 -5.38 9.36
N LEU A 139 3.80 -5.31 10.69
CA LEU A 139 2.64 -4.87 11.48
C LEU A 139 2.82 -3.39 11.82
N VAL A 140 1.98 -2.55 11.25
CA VAL A 140 1.98 -1.10 11.49
C VAL A 140 1.05 -0.79 12.64
N THR A 141 1.55 -0.12 13.69
CA THR A 141 0.84 0.00 14.96
C THR A 141 1.23 1.25 15.74
N GLU A 142 0.39 1.63 16.70
CA GLU A 142 0.74 2.57 17.77
C GLU A 142 0.93 1.88 19.14
N THR A 143 0.85 0.54 19.18
CA THR A 143 1.08 -0.22 20.42
C THR A 143 2.54 -0.10 20.84
N LYS A 144 2.78 0.28 22.09
CA LYS A 144 4.12 0.31 22.66
C LYS A 144 4.71 -1.11 22.71
N PRO A 145 5.95 -1.33 22.22
CA PRO A 145 6.58 -2.64 22.21
C PRO A 145 6.88 -3.15 23.62
N ASN A 146 6.96 -4.48 23.76
CA ASN A 146 7.37 -5.19 24.96
C ASN A 146 8.12 -6.47 24.59
N ALA A 147 8.61 -7.23 25.59
CA ALA A 147 9.37 -8.46 25.38
C ALA A 147 8.61 -9.57 24.61
N VAL A 148 7.26 -9.58 24.65
CA VAL A 148 6.46 -10.50 23.83
C VAL A 148 6.62 -10.15 22.35
N HIS A 149 6.58 -8.86 22.02
CA HIS A 149 6.74 -8.39 20.64
C HIS A 149 8.15 -8.70 20.11
N ASP A 150 9.22 -8.52 20.92
CA ASP A 150 10.59 -8.89 20.54
C ASP A 150 10.66 -10.35 20.13
N LYS A 151 10.19 -11.23 21.02
CA LYS A 151 10.18 -12.68 20.81
C LYS A 151 9.44 -13.05 19.51
N LEU A 152 8.26 -12.49 19.29
CA LEU A 152 7.43 -12.82 18.12
C LEU A 152 7.97 -12.20 16.83
N CYS A 153 8.50 -10.98 16.87
CA CYS A 153 9.17 -10.37 15.71
C CYS A 153 10.32 -11.27 15.23
N ASP A 154 11.16 -11.73 16.15
CA ASP A 154 12.31 -12.59 15.83
C ASP A 154 11.86 -14.00 15.38
N GLU A 155 10.88 -14.61 16.06
CA GLU A 155 10.37 -15.95 15.75
C GLU A 155 9.71 -16.02 14.36
N PHE A 156 8.90 -15.02 14.01
CA PHE A 156 8.16 -15.01 12.77
C PHE A 156 8.89 -14.27 11.64
N ASN A 157 9.97 -13.55 11.94
CA ASN A 157 10.64 -12.59 11.06
C ASN A 157 9.66 -11.57 10.49
N ILE A 158 8.84 -10.99 11.37
CA ILE A 158 7.84 -9.95 11.05
C ILE A 158 8.23 -8.69 11.81
N ARG A 159 8.26 -7.56 11.11
CA ARG A 159 8.56 -6.25 11.69
C ARG A 159 7.35 -5.68 12.42
N MET A 160 7.60 -4.92 13.47
CA MET A 160 6.61 -4.08 14.14
C MET A 160 7.01 -2.62 13.98
N ALA A 161 6.22 -1.87 13.24
CA ALA A 161 6.52 -0.50 12.85
C ALA A 161 5.60 0.49 13.57
N LEU A 162 6.19 1.34 14.42
CA LEU A 162 5.47 2.36 15.20
C LEU A 162 5.08 3.53 14.30
N HIS A 163 3.78 3.71 14.11
CA HIS A 163 3.22 4.73 13.24
C HIS A 163 3.02 6.06 13.96
N ASN A 164 3.50 7.12 13.36
CA ASN A 164 3.31 8.48 13.89
C ASN A 164 2.05 9.13 13.33
N HIS A 165 1.03 9.32 14.18
CA HIS A 165 0.01 10.33 13.94
C HIS A 165 0.45 11.69 14.49
N PRO A 166 -0.27 12.81 14.21
CA PRO A 166 0.15 14.12 14.68
C PRO A 166 0.30 14.23 16.21
N GLN A 167 -0.34 13.34 16.98
CA GLN A 167 -0.32 13.36 18.45
C GLN A 167 0.50 12.21 19.07
N SER A 168 1.04 11.28 18.27
CA SER A 168 1.72 10.08 18.75
C SER A 168 3.06 9.84 18.04
N TRP A 169 3.94 9.14 18.69
CA TRP A 169 5.18 8.58 18.17
C TRP A 169 6.05 9.57 17.36
N PRO A 170 6.40 10.75 17.92
CA PRO A 170 7.45 11.57 17.31
C PRO A 170 8.77 10.78 17.25
N PRO A 171 9.69 11.10 16.34
CA PRO A 171 10.91 10.32 16.12
C PRO A 171 11.73 10.02 17.39
N ASP A 172 11.82 10.96 18.30
CA ASP A 172 12.56 10.76 19.58
C ASP A 172 11.88 9.72 20.48
N GLU A 173 10.55 9.68 20.52
CA GLU A 173 9.80 8.68 21.27
C GLU A 173 9.90 7.30 20.62
N VAL A 174 9.89 7.24 19.27
CA VAL A 174 10.15 5.97 18.55
C VAL A 174 11.52 5.44 18.91
N LEU A 175 12.59 6.26 18.83
CA LEU A 175 13.94 5.82 19.18
C LEU A 175 14.01 5.33 20.62
N LYS A 176 13.44 6.07 21.56
CA LYS A 176 13.36 5.67 22.96
C LYS A 176 12.58 4.37 23.15
N ALA A 177 11.47 4.18 22.43
CA ALA A 177 10.69 2.96 22.50
C ALA A 177 11.42 1.75 21.89
N CYS A 178 12.39 1.98 21.01
CA CYS A 178 13.21 0.94 20.39
C CYS A 178 14.45 0.57 21.22
N GLU A 179 14.75 1.30 22.31
CA GLU A 179 15.90 1.01 23.16
C GLU A 179 15.74 -0.36 23.84
N GLY A 180 16.73 -1.25 23.64
CA GLY A 180 16.72 -2.59 24.21
C GLY A 180 15.78 -3.58 23.51
N HIS A 181 15.05 -3.17 22.47
CA HIS A 181 14.17 -4.01 21.68
C HIS A 181 14.83 -4.56 20.40
N SER A 182 14.21 -5.59 19.83
CA SER A 182 14.62 -6.21 18.56
C SER A 182 14.86 -5.18 17.46
N LYS A 183 15.80 -5.50 16.55
CA LYS A 183 16.05 -4.69 15.35
C LYS A 183 14.88 -4.71 14.36
N LEU A 184 13.94 -5.63 14.53
CA LEU A 184 12.69 -5.69 13.75
C LEU A 184 11.59 -4.77 14.31
N ILE A 185 11.88 -3.97 15.34
CA ILE A 185 10.98 -2.96 15.90
C ILE A 185 11.53 -1.56 15.57
N GLY A 186 10.74 -0.75 14.89
CA GLY A 186 11.15 0.57 14.46
C GLY A 186 9.99 1.46 14.06
N SER A 187 10.24 2.40 13.17
CA SER A 187 9.26 3.39 12.70
C SER A 187 8.49 2.91 11.47
N CYS A 188 7.18 3.09 11.47
CA CYS A 188 6.42 3.37 10.25
C CYS A 188 6.35 4.88 10.10
N SER A 189 7.21 5.41 9.24
CA SER A 189 7.40 6.86 9.08
C SER A 189 6.32 7.47 8.20
N ASP A 190 5.32 8.13 8.80
CA ASP A 190 4.35 8.93 8.05
C ASP A 190 4.89 10.33 7.83
N THR A 191 5.30 10.60 6.59
CA THR A 191 5.94 11.86 6.22
C THR A 191 4.98 13.03 6.21
N GLY A 192 3.70 12.81 5.90
CA GLY A 192 2.66 13.83 5.96
C GLY A 192 2.33 14.24 7.39
N HIS A 193 2.26 13.29 8.32
CA HIS A 193 2.05 13.61 9.72
C HIS A 193 3.24 14.36 10.33
N TRP A 194 4.48 14.10 9.89
CA TRP A 194 5.60 14.95 10.28
C TRP A 194 5.44 16.39 9.79
N MET A 195 5.06 16.56 8.49
CA MET A 195 4.82 17.91 7.94
C MET A 195 3.70 18.65 8.67
N ARG A 196 2.62 17.94 9.07
CA ARG A 196 1.53 18.52 9.89
C ARG A 196 1.97 18.97 11.28
N ARG A 197 3.16 18.55 11.71
CA ARG A 197 3.83 19.00 12.95
C ARG A 197 5.00 19.94 12.70
N ASP A 198 5.10 20.54 11.53
CA ASP A 198 6.20 21.39 11.10
C ASP A 198 7.59 20.72 11.15
N LEU A 199 7.62 19.38 11.11
CA LEU A 199 8.86 18.60 11.06
C LEU A 199 9.25 18.34 9.60
N LYS A 200 10.52 18.61 9.27
CA LYS A 200 11.07 18.34 7.92
C LYS A 200 11.32 16.83 7.75
N PRO A 201 10.66 16.13 6.80
CA PRO A 201 10.74 14.68 6.70
C PRO A 201 12.16 14.13 6.49
N VAL A 202 12.98 14.79 5.67
CA VAL A 202 14.39 14.39 5.44
C VAL A 202 15.18 14.34 6.75
N GLU A 203 15.00 15.32 7.62
CA GLU A 203 15.69 15.37 8.92
C GLU A 203 15.18 14.27 9.87
N GLN A 204 13.88 13.91 9.76
CA GLN A 204 13.34 12.84 10.58
C GLN A 204 13.85 11.46 10.10
N PHE A 205 13.96 11.24 8.80
CA PHE A 205 14.60 10.03 8.28
C PHE A 205 16.05 9.91 8.73
N LYS A 206 16.86 10.99 8.69
CA LYS A 206 18.22 10.99 9.23
C LYS A 206 18.26 10.59 10.69
N LYS A 207 17.37 11.18 11.50
CA LYS A 207 17.26 10.86 12.93
C LYS A 207 16.93 9.38 13.17
N LEU A 208 16.07 8.79 12.35
CA LEU A 208 15.61 7.40 12.46
C LEU A 208 16.50 6.40 11.72
N GLU A 209 17.71 6.78 11.30
CA GLU A 209 18.63 5.89 10.58
C GLU A 209 18.80 4.54 11.29
N GLY A 210 18.59 3.44 10.56
CA GLY A 210 18.64 2.08 11.09
C GLY A 210 17.41 1.64 11.91
N ARG A 211 16.34 2.46 11.93
CA ARG A 211 15.07 2.17 12.61
C ARG A 211 13.84 2.45 11.75
N VAL A 212 14.00 2.73 10.46
CA VAL A 212 12.88 2.83 9.51
C VAL A 212 12.52 1.43 9.04
N GLU A 213 11.37 0.91 9.45
CA GLU A 213 10.88 -0.41 9.07
C GLU A 213 9.82 -0.36 7.97
N HIS A 214 9.10 0.75 7.90
CA HIS A 214 8.06 1.02 6.91
C HIS A 214 7.84 2.52 6.76
N SER A 215 7.12 2.95 5.71
CA SER A 215 6.72 4.36 5.60
C SER A 215 5.36 4.50 4.92
N HIS A 216 4.52 5.35 5.49
CA HIS A 216 3.40 5.99 4.81
C HIS A 216 3.95 7.26 4.15
N PHE A 217 4.24 7.15 2.86
CA PHE A 217 4.91 8.22 2.16
C PHE A 217 3.90 9.20 1.59
N LYS A 218 4.04 10.46 1.96
CA LYS A 218 3.17 11.58 1.58
C LYS A 218 4.02 12.78 1.21
N ASP A 219 3.46 13.66 0.37
CA ASP A 219 3.98 15.00 0.13
C ASP A 219 2.81 15.98 0.26
N LEU A 220 2.96 17.03 1.05
CA LEU A 220 1.91 17.99 1.31
C LEU A 220 2.19 19.33 0.64
N ASN A 221 1.12 20.06 0.25
CA ASN A 221 1.23 21.38 -0.35
C ASN A 221 1.86 22.44 0.59
N GLU A 222 1.74 22.24 1.92
CA GLU A 222 2.32 23.11 2.93
C GLU A 222 2.54 22.36 4.25
N PHE A 223 3.33 22.92 5.14
CA PHE A 223 3.48 22.46 6.53
C PHE A 223 2.27 22.89 7.38
N GLY A 224 2.06 22.25 8.51
CA GLY A 224 0.94 22.50 9.41
C GLY A 224 -0.38 21.95 8.88
N ASN A 225 -1.20 22.75 8.23
CA ASN A 225 -2.54 22.36 7.76
C ASN A 225 -2.59 21.80 6.32
N GLY A 226 -1.45 21.41 5.78
CA GLY A 226 -1.34 20.92 4.41
C GLY A 226 -2.13 19.64 4.15
N HIS A 227 -2.51 19.45 2.87
CA HIS A 227 -3.13 18.25 2.35
C HIS A 227 -2.21 17.59 1.31
N ASP A 228 -2.48 16.31 1.03
CA ASP A 228 -1.70 15.53 0.09
C ASP A 228 -1.77 16.11 -1.32
N VAL A 229 -0.63 16.15 -1.99
CA VAL A 229 -0.47 16.49 -3.39
C VAL A 229 0.39 15.43 -4.08
N PRO A 230 0.40 15.35 -5.43
CA PRO A 230 1.30 14.44 -6.12
C PRO A 230 2.75 14.62 -5.68
N TRP A 231 3.43 13.52 -5.40
CA TRP A 231 4.81 13.53 -4.89
C TRP A 231 5.74 14.37 -5.77
N GLY A 232 6.59 15.16 -5.13
CA GLY A 232 7.51 16.09 -5.78
C GLY A 232 6.88 17.44 -6.15
N THR A 233 5.59 17.63 -5.91
CA THR A 233 4.92 18.94 -6.13
C THR A 233 4.64 19.69 -4.82
N GLY A 234 4.84 19.01 -3.68
CA GLY A 234 4.65 19.57 -2.35
C GLY A 234 5.87 20.27 -1.76
N LYS A 235 5.82 20.44 -0.46
CA LYS A 235 6.86 21.13 0.34
C LYS A 235 7.72 20.17 1.18
N GLY A 236 7.44 18.84 1.12
CA GLY A 236 8.11 17.85 1.96
C GLY A 236 9.50 17.45 1.47
N ASP A 237 9.93 17.88 0.28
CA ASP A 237 11.15 17.43 -0.38
C ASP A 237 11.14 15.90 -0.63
N ALA A 238 10.12 15.43 -1.34
CA ALA A 238 9.95 14.01 -1.65
C ALA A 238 11.19 13.37 -2.32
N LYS A 239 11.91 14.13 -3.18
CA LYS A 239 13.16 13.67 -3.77
C LYS A 239 14.27 13.50 -2.73
N GLY A 240 14.43 14.48 -1.83
CA GLY A 240 15.39 14.40 -0.73
C GLY A 240 15.08 13.26 0.23
N MET A 241 13.80 12.97 0.50
CA MET A 241 13.37 11.82 1.30
C MET A 241 13.84 10.49 0.67
N LEU A 242 13.59 10.29 -0.63
CA LEU A 242 14.03 9.09 -1.35
C LEU A 242 15.55 8.98 -1.39
N ALA A 243 16.25 10.10 -1.64
CA ALA A 243 17.70 10.13 -1.64
C ALA A 243 18.30 9.75 -0.27
N GLU A 244 17.68 10.22 0.81
CA GLU A 244 18.12 9.89 2.17
C GLU A 244 17.90 8.39 2.48
N LEU A 245 16.77 7.82 2.10
CA LEU A 245 16.53 6.38 2.27
C LEU A 245 17.51 5.52 1.43
N VAL A 246 17.88 5.97 0.22
CA VAL A 246 18.92 5.30 -0.58
C VAL A 246 20.28 5.42 0.12
N ARG A 247 20.65 6.59 0.65
CA ARG A 247 21.88 6.80 1.43
C ARG A 247 21.98 5.86 2.63
N GLN A 248 20.86 5.65 3.33
CA GLN A 248 20.77 4.73 4.47
C GLN A 248 20.76 3.26 4.08
N HIS A 249 20.78 2.92 2.80
CA HIS A 249 20.60 1.56 2.29
C HIS A 249 19.30 0.91 2.80
N TYR A 250 18.24 1.72 2.99
CA TYR A 250 16.94 1.22 3.40
C TYR A 250 16.45 0.11 2.46
N LYS A 251 15.94 -0.97 3.03
CA LYS A 251 15.35 -2.09 2.29
C LYS A 251 13.96 -2.37 2.83
N GLY A 252 12.94 -2.07 2.04
CA GLY A 252 11.56 -2.23 2.50
C GLY A 252 10.55 -1.66 1.53
N PHE A 253 9.40 -1.31 2.07
CA PHE A 253 8.28 -0.79 1.31
C PHE A 253 7.97 0.66 1.70
N LEU A 254 7.63 1.47 0.70
CA LEU A 254 7.03 2.78 0.88
C LEU A 254 5.59 2.66 0.39
N SER A 255 4.63 2.79 1.31
CA SER A 255 3.21 2.78 0.98
C SER A 255 2.76 4.18 0.56
N ILE A 256 2.22 4.30 -0.67
CA ILE A 256 1.45 5.50 -1.00
C ILE A 256 0.26 5.54 -0.06
N GLU A 257 0.17 6.56 0.78
CA GLU A 257 -1.03 6.87 1.55
C GLU A 257 -1.46 8.30 1.22
N TYR A 258 -2.41 8.40 0.29
CA TYR A 258 -2.91 9.68 -0.20
C TYR A 258 -4.35 9.85 0.31
N GLU A 259 -4.55 10.78 1.24
CA GLU A 259 -5.81 10.88 2.00
C GLU A 259 -6.73 12.01 1.53
N TYR A 260 -6.28 12.83 0.58
CA TYR A 260 -7.01 14.00 0.10
C TYR A 260 -7.71 13.74 -1.22
N GLY A 261 -8.95 14.22 -1.33
CA GLY A 261 -9.75 14.12 -2.56
C GLY A 261 -10.69 12.91 -2.59
N ASN A 262 -11.51 12.88 -3.63
CA ASN A 262 -12.42 11.78 -3.96
C ASN A 262 -11.73 10.74 -4.86
N VAL A 263 -12.43 9.64 -5.17
CA VAL A 263 -11.87 8.52 -5.95
C VAL A 263 -11.38 8.95 -7.34
N ALA A 264 -12.07 9.88 -8.01
CA ALA A 264 -11.66 10.35 -9.34
C ALA A 264 -10.35 11.17 -9.26
N GLU A 265 -10.23 12.02 -8.24
CA GLU A 265 -9.00 12.79 -7.98
C GLU A 265 -7.83 11.87 -7.59
N LEU A 266 -8.09 10.80 -6.83
CA LEU A 266 -7.08 9.77 -6.54
C LEU A 266 -6.63 9.05 -7.81
N ASP A 267 -7.56 8.66 -8.68
CA ASP A 267 -7.27 7.99 -9.96
C ASP A 267 -6.43 8.90 -10.90
N GLU A 268 -6.55 10.23 -10.77
CA GLU A 268 -5.72 11.19 -11.50
C GLU A 268 -4.34 11.41 -10.86
N ASN A 269 -4.25 11.43 -9.52
CA ASN A 269 -3.05 11.86 -8.80
C ASN A 269 -2.08 10.71 -8.50
N LEU A 270 -2.57 9.50 -8.24
CA LEU A 270 -1.70 8.37 -7.92
C LEU A 270 -0.75 7.97 -9.06
N PRO A 271 -1.17 7.98 -10.35
CA PRO A 271 -0.22 7.78 -11.46
C PRO A 271 0.96 8.75 -11.43
N LYS A 272 0.74 10.01 -11.01
CA LYS A 272 1.80 11.04 -10.88
C LYS A 272 2.78 10.66 -9.76
N CYS A 273 2.28 10.14 -8.62
CA CYS A 273 3.12 9.65 -7.53
C CYS A 273 3.99 8.46 -7.97
N VAL A 274 3.39 7.49 -8.68
CA VAL A 274 4.12 6.33 -9.23
C VAL A 274 5.21 6.78 -10.20
N ALA A 275 4.87 7.66 -11.15
CA ALA A 275 5.83 8.17 -12.13
C ALA A 275 6.99 8.94 -11.47
N PHE A 276 6.70 9.75 -10.45
CA PHE A 276 7.71 10.47 -9.68
C PHE A 276 8.66 9.49 -8.96
N PHE A 277 8.10 8.47 -8.29
CA PHE A 277 8.88 7.45 -7.60
C PHE A 277 9.84 6.73 -8.54
N ASP A 278 9.33 6.23 -9.67
CA ASP A 278 10.11 5.48 -10.64
C ASP A 278 11.23 6.33 -11.27
N ALA A 279 10.91 7.56 -11.67
CA ALA A 279 11.88 8.49 -12.24
C ALA A 279 12.99 8.83 -11.23
N THR A 280 12.61 9.10 -9.97
CA THR A 280 13.56 9.47 -8.91
C THR A 280 14.48 8.29 -8.57
N LEU A 281 13.95 7.07 -8.38
CA LEU A 281 14.79 5.92 -8.07
C LEU A 281 15.71 5.52 -9.25
N LYS A 282 15.25 5.70 -10.49
CA LYS A 282 16.10 5.50 -11.67
C LYS A 282 17.28 6.48 -11.71
N GLU A 283 17.04 7.74 -11.39
CA GLU A 283 18.10 8.75 -11.26
C GLU A 283 19.08 8.38 -10.15
N LEU A 284 18.58 8.05 -8.94
CA LEU A 284 19.41 7.70 -7.79
C LEU A 284 20.20 6.41 -8.01
N ALA A 285 19.64 5.40 -8.67
CA ALA A 285 20.37 4.19 -9.05
C ALA A 285 21.51 4.44 -10.03
N GLY A 286 21.41 5.46 -10.88
CA GLY A 286 22.47 5.88 -11.80
C GLY A 286 23.65 6.60 -11.11
N VAL A 287 23.40 7.25 -9.99
CA VAL A 287 24.43 7.97 -9.20
C VAL A 287 25.21 7.02 -8.26
N THR A 288 24.61 5.89 -7.90
CA THR A 288 25.22 4.90 -6.98
C THR A 288 26.13 3.86 -7.66
N LYS A 289 26.40 4.02 -8.96
CA LYS A 289 27.36 3.22 -9.74
C LYS A 289 28.70 3.92 -9.85
#